data_9fcccc642178368779d7c330be7cacce
#
_entry.id   9fcccc642178368779d7c330be7cacce
#
_cell.length_a   1.000
_cell.length_b   1.000
_cell.length_c   1.000
_cell.angle_alpha   90.00
_cell.angle_beta   90.00
_cell.angle_gamma   90.00
#
_symmetry.space_group_name_H-M   'P 1'
#
loop_
_entity.id
_entity.type
_entity.pdbx_description
1 polymer ?
#
loop_
_entity_poly.entity_id
_entity_poly.type
_entity_poly.pdbx_seq_one_letter_code
_entity_poly.pdbx_strand_id
1 'polypeptide(L)'
;MAECRDLCEWFGVSRTRATIHHWYQSYAKHYEQDFTVELDRIAVDEKQIQLEEEQKAWLYAAIDIDSKVVLHARLSEHRGRDPAESFLRELKEKHCVEDAEFLVDGMGYLTALARVDLSGHLDYSERNIVEKLSQTYTMRISRFHETWNGSQPSAERWLTAYSYYYNHLRSHQALDNQPPLTAVDLS
;
A
#
# COMPACT_ATOMS: atom_id res chain seq x y z
N MET A 1 -0.42 -18.40 0.83
CA MET A 1 -1.59 -19.25 0.44
C MET A 1 -1.47 -20.68 0.97
N ALA A 2 -0.30 -21.37 0.82
CA ALA A 2 -0.11 -22.69 1.44
C ALA A 2 -0.23 -22.60 2.97
N GLU A 3 0.48 -21.69 3.58
CA GLU A 3 0.44 -21.43 5.02
C GLU A 3 -0.99 -21.14 5.55
N CYS A 4 -1.79 -20.38 4.77
CA CYS A 4 -3.19 -20.13 5.13
C CYS A 4 -4.05 -21.40 5.07
N ARG A 5 -3.81 -22.29 4.08
CA ARG A 5 -4.49 -23.57 4.00
C ARG A 5 -4.12 -24.43 5.21
N ASP A 6 -2.83 -24.54 5.50
CA ASP A 6 -2.33 -25.38 6.60
C ASP A 6 -2.86 -24.87 7.96
N LEU A 7 -2.98 -23.56 8.13
CA LEU A 7 -3.63 -22.95 9.30
C LEU A 7 -5.12 -23.27 9.37
N CYS A 8 -5.86 -23.19 8.26
CA CYS A 8 -7.27 -23.59 8.23
C CYS A 8 -7.45 -25.06 8.59
N GLU A 9 -6.58 -25.95 8.06
CA GLU A 9 -6.60 -27.38 8.37
C GLU A 9 -6.35 -27.63 9.87
N TRP A 10 -5.45 -26.87 10.49
CA TRP A 10 -5.20 -26.95 11.93
C TRP A 10 -6.46 -26.60 12.77
N PHE A 11 -7.29 -25.68 12.28
CA PHE A 11 -8.59 -25.37 12.88
C PHE A 11 -9.73 -26.30 12.43
N GLY A 12 -9.42 -27.41 11.76
CA GLY A 12 -10.42 -28.39 11.29
C GLY A 12 -11.17 -27.94 10.02
N VAL A 13 -10.73 -26.90 9.35
CA VAL A 13 -11.37 -26.36 8.15
C VAL A 13 -10.54 -26.74 6.92
N SER A 14 -10.91 -27.82 6.24
CA SER A 14 -10.26 -28.20 4.98
C SER A 14 -10.76 -27.35 3.81
N ARG A 15 -9.85 -26.63 3.18
CA ARG A 15 -10.13 -25.79 2.01
C ARG A 15 -8.97 -25.83 1.02
N THR A 16 -9.28 -25.73 -0.28
CA THR A 16 -8.26 -25.65 -1.32
C THR A 16 -7.62 -24.27 -1.37
N ARG A 17 -6.40 -24.18 -1.92
CA ARG A 17 -5.74 -22.89 -2.17
C ARG A 17 -6.59 -21.99 -3.06
N ALA A 18 -7.27 -22.55 -4.06
CA ALA A 18 -8.17 -21.82 -4.94
C ALA A 18 -9.36 -21.22 -4.18
N THR A 19 -9.95 -21.97 -3.23
CA THR A 19 -11.04 -21.46 -2.38
C THR A 19 -10.56 -20.28 -1.51
N ILE A 20 -9.40 -20.41 -0.88
CA ILE A 20 -8.81 -19.32 -0.06
C ILE A 20 -8.51 -18.10 -0.92
N HIS A 21 -7.95 -18.30 -2.12
CA HIS A 21 -7.71 -17.22 -3.06
C HIS A 21 -9.01 -16.53 -3.49
N HIS A 22 -10.05 -17.30 -3.80
CA HIS A 22 -11.36 -16.77 -4.15
C HIS A 22 -11.96 -15.93 -3.01
N TRP A 23 -11.91 -16.43 -1.77
CA TRP A 23 -12.37 -15.67 -0.61
C TRP A 23 -11.63 -14.33 -0.49
N TYR A 24 -10.32 -14.38 -0.55
CA TYR A 24 -9.48 -13.20 -0.48
C TYR A 24 -9.85 -12.16 -1.55
N GLN A 25 -9.99 -12.58 -2.80
CA GLN A 25 -10.40 -11.71 -3.91
C GLN A 25 -11.83 -11.18 -3.75
N SER A 26 -12.74 -11.98 -3.20
CA SER A 26 -14.14 -11.57 -2.98
C SER A 26 -14.27 -10.57 -1.84
N TYR A 27 -13.50 -10.73 -0.78
CA TYR A 27 -13.55 -9.86 0.38
C TYR A 27 -12.72 -8.59 0.22
N ALA A 28 -11.76 -8.54 -0.70
CA ALA A 28 -10.88 -7.39 -0.89
C ALA A 28 -11.65 -6.07 -1.11
N LYS A 29 -12.78 -6.12 -1.82
CA LYS A 29 -13.66 -4.96 -2.03
C LYS A 29 -14.35 -4.42 -0.77
N HIS A 30 -14.37 -5.21 0.30
CA HIS A 30 -14.94 -4.83 1.60
C HIS A 30 -13.88 -4.29 2.58
N TYR A 31 -12.61 -4.31 2.17
CA TYR A 31 -11.51 -3.74 2.94
C TYR A 31 -11.31 -2.25 2.63
N GLU A 32 -12.40 -1.53 2.42
CA GLU A 32 -12.35 -0.08 2.38
C GLU A 32 -11.86 0.40 3.75
N GLN A 33 -10.82 1.21 3.72
CA GLN A 33 -10.25 1.74 4.93
C GLN A 33 -10.99 3.02 5.27
N ASP A 34 -11.90 2.93 6.23
CA ASP A 34 -12.60 4.07 6.80
C ASP A 34 -11.95 4.38 8.15
N PHE A 35 -10.92 5.22 8.13
CA PHE A 35 -10.25 5.71 9.32
C PHE A 35 -9.91 7.19 9.15
N THR A 36 -9.93 7.90 10.26
CA THR A 36 -9.47 9.28 10.34
C THR A 36 -8.21 9.31 11.18
N VAL A 37 -7.12 9.74 10.57
CA VAL A 37 -5.83 9.96 11.22
C VAL A 37 -5.45 11.41 10.98
N GLU A 38 -4.94 12.09 11.98
CA GLU A 38 -4.30 13.39 11.80
C GLU A 38 -3.01 13.20 11.01
N LEU A 39 -2.89 13.87 9.87
CA LEU A 39 -1.84 13.64 8.89
C LEU A 39 -0.95 14.87 8.79
N ASP A 40 0.26 14.77 9.36
CA ASP A 40 1.24 15.84 9.32
C ASP A 40 2.24 15.65 8.16
N ARG A 41 2.77 14.43 8.01
CA ARG A 41 3.85 14.15 7.06
C ARG A 41 3.60 12.84 6.30
N ILE A 42 3.46 12.95 5.01
CA ILE A 42 3.16 11.82 4.12
C ILE A 42 4.34 11.55 3.19
N ALA A 43 4.88 10.34 3.23
CA ALA A 43 5.86 9.89 2.24
C ALA A 43 5.19 9.18 1.08
N VAL A 44 5.60 9.52 -0.14
CA VAL A 44 5.10 8.91 -1.38
C VAL A 44 6.27 8.42 -2.23
N ASP A 45 6.15 7.22 -2.76
CA ASP A 45 7.15 6.63 -3.65
C ASP A 45 6.49 5.72 -4.70
N GLU A 46 7.21 5.44 -5.79
CA GLU A 46 6.79 4.43 -6.75
C GLU A 46 7.85 3.36 -6.96
N LYS A 47 7.40 2.12 -7.10
CA LYS A 47 8.25 0.95 -7.34
C LYS A 47 7.79 0.16 -8.54
N GLN A 48 8.71 -0.15 -9.45
CA GLN A 48 8.41 -1.07 -10.55
C GLN A 48 8.21 -2.50 -10.02
N ILE A 49 7.14 -3.14 -10.47
CA ILE A 49 6.85 -4.55 -10.20
C ILE A 49 6.62 -5.29 -11.52
N GLN A 50 6.83 -6.59 -11.49
CA GLN A 50 6.57 -7.47 -12.62
C GLN A 50 5.18 -8.10 -12.46
N LEU A 51 4.36 -8.00 -13.47
CA LEU A 51 3.11 -8.76 -13.63
C LEU A 51 3.34 -9.95 -14.57
N GLU A 52 2.32 -10.76 -14.78
CA GLU A 52 2.35 -11.92 -15.69
C GLU A 52 2.80 -11.52 -17.11
N GLU A 53 3.42 -12.44 -17.84
CA GLU A 53 3.83 -12.28 -19.25
C GLU A 53 4.76 -11.08 -19.53
N GLU A 54 5.71 -10.80 -18.64
CA GLU A 54 6.66 -9.70 -18.78
C GLU A 54 6.02 -8.29 -18.71
N GLN A 55 4.73 -8.19 -18.41
CA GLN A 55 4.07 -6.91 -18.21
C GLN A 55 4.64 -6.23 -16.96
N LYS A 56 5.09 -5.00 -17.11
CA LYS A 56 5.56 -4.16 -16.00
C LYS A 56 4.44 -3.24 -15.52
N ALA A 57 4.38 -3.04 -14.21
CA ALA A 57 3.51 -2.06 -13.59
C ALA A 57 4.29 -1.24 -12.56
N TRP A 58 3.74 -0.12 -12.18
CA TRP A 58 4.30 0.76 -11.17
C TRP A 58 3.37 0.80 -9.97
N LEU A 59 3.89 0.35 -8.84
CA LEU A 59 3.22 0.45 -7.55
C LEU A 59 3.49 1.83 -6.97
N TYR A 60 2.45 2.64 -6.86
CA TYR A 60 2.44 3.88 -6.10
C TYR A 60 1.94 3.61 -4.69
N ALA A 61 2.60 4.14 -3.69
CA ALA A 61 2.21 3.98 -2.30
C ALA A 61 2.42 5.27 -1.50
N ALA A 62 1.49 5.56 -0.60
CA ALA A 62 1.56 6.65 0.37
C ALA A 62 1.44 6.10 1.79
N ILE A 63 2.29 6.59 2.68
CA ILE A 63 2.32 6.21 4.09
C ILE A 63 2.46 7.47 4.95
N ASP A 64 1.69 7.55 6.01
CA ASP A 64 1.94 8.52 7.05
C ASP A 64 3.22 8.17 7.82
N ILE A 65 4.11 9.14 7.96
CA ILE A 65 5.45 8.90 8.51
C ILE A 65 5.40 8.65 10.01
N ASP A 66 4.50 9.27 10.71
CA ASP A 66 4.44 9.22 12.16
C ASP A 66 3.67 7.97 12.64
N SER A 67 2.47 7.75 12.17
CA SER A 67 1.65 6.59 12.54
C SER A 67 2.04 5.30 11.82
N LYS A 68 2.79 5.35 10.72
CA LYS A 68 3.09 4.23 9.81
C LYS A 68 1.84 3.66 9.11
N VAL A 69 0.73 4.39 9.10
CA VAL A 69 -0.49 3.97 8.41
C VAL A 69 -0.30 4.09 6.90
N VAL A 70 -0.56 3.01 6.18
CA VAL A 70 -0.64 3.01 4.71
C VAL A 70 -1.95 3.68 4.32
N LEU A 71 -1.85 4.84 3.70
CA LEU A 71 -3.00 5.65 3.29
C LEU A 71 -3.58 5.19 1.97
N HIS A 72 -2.72 4.91 0.99
CA HIS A 72 -3.15 4.44 -0.32
C HIS A 72 -2.05 3.63 -0.99
N ALA A 73 -2.46 2.63 -1.77
CA ALA A 73 -1.58 1.88 -2.67
C ALA A 73 -2.33 1.53 -3.95
N ARG A 74 -1.68 1.73 -5.11
CA ARG A 74 -2.29 1.55 -6.43
C ARG A 74 -1.26 1.09 -7.44
N LEU A 75 -1.72 0.36 -8.48
CA LEU A 75 -0.92 0.05 -9.66
C LEU A 75 -1.22 1.02 -10.80
N SER A 76 -0.19 1.32 -11.58
CA SER A 76 -0.29 2.04 -12.83
C SER A 76 0.54 1.33 -13.90
N GLU A 77 0.07 1.36 -15.15
CA GLU A 77 0.84 0.84 -16.29
C GLU A 77 2.06 1.71 -16.60
N HIS A 78 2.01 2.98 -16.25
CA HIS A 78 3.04 3.95 -16.56
C HIS A 78 3.60 4.62 -15.31
N ARG A 79 4.86 5.02 -15.42
CA ARG A 79 5.53 5.93 -14.50
C ARG A 79 5.43 7.36 -15.02
N GLY A 80 5.37 8.33 -14.12
CA GLY A 80 5.51 9.73 -14.48
C GLY A 80 4.52 10.64 -13.78
N ARG A 81 4.44 11.88 -14.29
CA ARG A 81 3.66 12.96 -13.68
C ARG A 81 2.15 12.68 -13.64
N ASP A 82 1.58 12.23 -14.75
CA ASP A 82 0.13 12.04 -14.86
C ASP A 82 -0.37 10.88 -13.99
N PRO A 83 0.31 9.70 -13.93
CA PRO A 83 -0.02 8.68 -12.93
C PRO A 83 0.15 9.15 -11.48
N ALA A 84 1.20 9.92 -11.18
CA ALA A 84 1.41 10.49 -9.85
C ALA A 84 0.30 11.47 -9.47
N GLU A 85 -0.10 12.36 -10.38
CA GLU A 85 -1.22 13.29 -10.19
C GLU A 85 -2.53 12.51 -9.93
N SER A 86 -2.83 11.48 -10.72
CA SER A 86 -4.02 10.65 -10.52
C SER A 86 -4.01 9.96 -9.15
N PHE A 87 -2.86 9.43 -8.74
CA PHE A 87 -2.67 8.81 -7.44
C PHE A 87 -2.90 9.80 -6.27
N LEU A 88 -2.31 10.99 -6.38
CA LEU A 88 -2.45 12.04 -5.36
C LEU A 88 -3.89 12.58 -5.28
N ARG A 89 -4.59 12.66 -6.40
CA ARG A 89 -6.01 13.04 -6.43
C ARG A 89 -6.88 12.02 -5.72
N GLU A 90 -6.68 10.72 -5.97
CA GLU A 90 -7.37 9.65 -5.25
C GLU A 90 -7.06 9.64 -3.75
N LEU A 91 -5.82 9.94 -3.38
CA LEU A 91 -5.41 10.06 -1.98
C LEU A 91 -6.15 11.22 -1.30
N LYS A 92 -6.23 12.39 -1.96
CA LYS A 92 -6.95 13.57 -1.49
C LYS A 92 -8.47 13.34 -1.38
N GLU A 93 -9.05 12.52 -2.25
CA GLU A 93 -10.47 12.15 -2.18
C GLU A 93 -10.79 11.23 -0.99
N LYS A 94 -9.81 10.44 -0.53
CA LYS A 94 -9.99 9.45 0.54
C LYS A 94 -9.63 9.99 1.93
N HIS A 95 -8.72 10.95 2.01
CA HIS A 95 -8.15 11.43 3.26
C HIS A 95 -8.03 12.96 3.26
N CYS A 96 -8.16 13.56 4.43
CA CYS A 96 -7.90 14.99 4.64
C CYS A 96 -6.39 15.23 4.66
N VAL A 97 -5.79 15.49 3.50
CA VAL A 97 -4.34 15.61 3.31
C VAL A 97 -3.90 17.03 2.92
N GLU A 98 -4.82 18.00 2.91
CA GLU A 98 -4.56 19.35 2.44
C GLU A 98 -3.51 20.09 3.27
N ASP A 99 -3.48 19.83 4.56
CA ASP A 99 -2.56 20.46 5.51
C ASP A 99 -1.30 19.64 5.74
N ALA A 100 -1.23 18.42 5.19
CA ALA A 100 -0.08 17.54 5.34
C ALA A 100 1.09 17.95 4.44
N GLU A 101 2.31 17.75 4.93
CA GLU A 101 3.53 17.95 4.16
C GLU A 101 3.93 16.65 3.44
N PHE A 102 4.06 16.72 2.11
CA PHE A 102 4.46 15.57 1.30
C PHE A 102 5.97 15.49 1.14
N LEU A 103 6.54 14.34 1.48
CA LEU A 103 7.95 14.03 1.30
C LEU A 103 8.10 13.10 0.08
N VAL A 104 8.80 13.61 -0.93
CA VAL A 104 8.95 12.94 -2.23
C VAL A 104 10.39 12.91 -2.69
N ASP A 105 10.74 12.00 -3.58
CA ASP A 105 12.10 11.78 -4.05
C ASP A 105 12.42 12.44 -5.40
N GLY A 106 11.44 13.06 -6.04
CA GLY A 106 11.64 13.60 -7.38
C GLY A 106 10.82 14.82 -7.76
N MET A 107 11.41 15.66 -8.64
CA MET A 107 10.76 16.86 -9.17
C MET A 107 9.43 16.57 -9.88
N GLY A 108 9.25 15.37 -10.41
CA GLY A 108 8.00 14.94 -11.02
C GLY A 108 6.83 14.95 -10.04
N TYR A 109 7.06 14.51 -8.81
CA TYR A 109 6.08 14.54 -7.73
C TYR A 109 5.77 15.97 -7.28
N LEU A 110 6.77 16.84 -7.13
CA LEU A 110 6.50 18.24 -6.76
C LEU A 110 5.60 18.93 -7.79
N THR A 111 5.78 18.61 -9.07
CA THR A 111 4.90 19.13 -10.12
C THR A 111 3.48 18.52 -10.02
N ALA A 112 3.36 17.23 -9.70
CA ALA A 112 2.07 16.57 -9.52
C ALA A 112 1.33 17.10 -8.29
N LEU A 113 2.02 17.29 -7.16
CA LEU A 113 1.48 17.92 -5.94
C LEU A 113 0.90 19.31 -6.23
N ALA A 114 1.69 20.17 -6.90
CA ALA A 114 1.23 21.52 -7.25
C ALA A 114 -0.02 21.53 -8.15
N ARG A 115 -0.23 20.49 -8.98
CA ARG A 115 -1.43 20.39 -9.83
C ARG A 115 -2.69 19.97 -9.10
N VAL A 116 -2.55 19.39 -7.92
CA VAL A 116 -3.67 18.97 -7.07
C VAL A 116 -3.81 19.85 -5.81
N ASP A 117 -3.15 20.99 -5.81
CA ASP A 117 -3.14 21.95 -4.70
C ASP A 117 -2.66 21.32 -3.38
N LEU A 118 -1.59 20.53 -3.46
CA LEU A 118 -0.90 19.96 -2.31
C LEU A 118 0.54 20.52 -2.24
N SER A 119 1.10 20.56 -1.04
CA SER A 119 2.45 21.04 -0.79
C SER A 119 3.38 19.90 -0.38
N GLY A 120 4.65 20.03 -0.72
CA GLY A 120 5.66 19.04 -0.34
C GLY A 120 7.06 19.49 -0.71
N HIS A 121 8.04 18.76 -0.25
CA HIS A 121 9.44 19.03 -0.58
C HIS A 121 10.21 17.73 -0.87
N LEU A 122 11.41 17.91 -1.44
CA LEU A 122 12.33 16.80 -1.66
C LEU A 122 12.99 16.45 -0.33
N ASP A 123 12.72 15.24 0.16
CA ASP A 123 13.38 14.70 1.35
C ASP A 123 13.91 13.29 1.07
N TYR A 124 15.21 13.14 1.28
CA TYR A 124 15.90 11.87 1.15
C TYR A 124 16.15 11.17 2.48
N SER A 125 15.95 11.84 3.61
CA SER A 125 16.22 11.31 4.95
C SER A 125 15.13 10.35 5.42
N GLU A 126 13.87 10.66 5.17
CA GLU A 126 12.71 9.86 5.53
C GLU A 126 12.31 8.82 4.45
N ARG A 127 13.02 8.82 3.33
CA ARG A 127 12.84 7.87 2.23
C ARG A 127 12.83 6.41 2.67
N ASN A 128 13.59 6.08 3.69
CA ASN A 128 13.70 4.72 4.22
C ASN A 128 12.34 4.13 4.66
N ILE A 129 11.36 4.94 5.03
CA ILE A 129 10.05 4.46 5.51
C ILE A 129 9.23 3.95 4.33
N VAL A 130 9.09 4.77 3.29
CA VAL A 130 8.34 4.37 2.09
C VAL A 130 9.08 3.30 1.28
N GLU A 131 10.42 3.34 1.25
CA GLU A 131 11.21 2.26 0.65
C GLU A 131 10.99 0.92 1.36
N LYS A 132 10.95 0.89 2.69
CA LYS A 132 10.62 -0.32 3.48
C LYS A 132 9.20 -0.80 3.20
N LEU A 133 8.25 0.11 3.02
CA LEU A 133 6.89 -0.25 2.62
C LEU A 133 6.90 -0.87 1.21
N SER A 134 7.53 -0.20 0.25
CA SER A 134 7.67 -0.69 -1.13
C SER A 134 8.37 -2.05 -1.19
N GLN A 135 9.44 -2.24 -0.40
CA GLN A 135 10.11 -3.53 -0.23
C GLN A 135 9.17 -4.58 0.35
N THR A 136 8.37 -4.23 1.34
CA THR A 136 7.41 -5.15 1.97
C THR A 136 6.38 -5.64 0.95
N TYR A 137 5.82 -4.77 0.13
CA TYR A 137 4.95 -5.15 -0.98
C TYR A 137 5.67 -6.03 -2.00
N THR A 138 6.84 -5.60 -2.46
CA THR A 138 7.64 -6.32 -3.46
C THR A 138 8.02 -7.71 -2.98
N MET A 139 8.51 -7.86 -1.75
CA MET A 139 8.85 -9.16 -1.17
C MET A 139 7.64 -10.10 -1.07
N ARG A 140 6.45 -9.57 -0.85
CA ARG A 140 5.23 -10.39 -0.81
C ARG A 140 4.78 -10.80 -2.21
N ILE A 141 4.93 -9.92 -3.19
CA ILE A 141 4.71 -10.21 -4.61
C ILE A 141 5.77 -11.23 -5.10
N SER A 142 7.04 -11.02 -4.78
CA SER A 142 8.16 -11.90 -5.18
C SER A 142 8.06 -13.32 -4.63
N ARG A 143 7.37 -13.56 -3.52
CA ARG A 143 7.06 -14.92 -3.05
C ARG A 143 6.21 -15.74 -4.02
N PHE A 144 5.67 -15.10 -5.05
CA PHE A 144 4.98 -15.72 -6.18
C PHE A 144 5.89 -15.84 -7.42
N HIS A 145 7.19 -16.15 -7.24
CA HIS A 145 8.19 -16.29 -8.31
C HIS A 145 8.58 -14.97 -9.00
N GLU A 146 8.75 -13.90 -8.21
CA GLU A 146 9.15 -12.57 -8.67
C GLU A 146 8.14 -11.87 -9.60
N THR A 147 7.02 -12.54 -9.90
CA THR A 147 6.00 -12.07 -10.80
C THR A 147 4.63 -12.30 -10.17
N TRP A 148 3.73 -11.34 -10.28
CA TRP A 148 2.33 -11.56 -9.94
C TRP A 148 1.66 -12.43 -11.01
N ASN A 149 1.29 -13.66 -10.66
CA ASN A 149 0.58 -14.57 -11.56
C ASN A 149 -0.92 -14.24 -11.55
N GLY A 150 -1.34 -13.36 -12.44
CA GLY A 150 -2.72 -12.93 -12.56
C GLY A 150 -2.85 -11.52 -13.13
N SER A 151 -4.08 -11.12 -13.41
CA SER A 151 -4.38 -9.80 -13.98
C SER A 151 -4.05 -8.65 -13.03
N GLN A 152 -3.84 -7.45 -13.58
CA GLN A 152 -3.66 -6.23 -12.78
C GLN A 152 -4.80 -6.00 -11.79
N PRO A 153 -6.11 -6.16 -12.13
CA PRO A 153 -7.18 -6.04 -11.13
C PRO A 153 -7.08 -7.06 -9.98
N SER A 154 -6.51 -8.24 -10.23
CA SER A 154 -6.24 -9.22 -9.17
C SER A 154 -5.13 -8.75 -8.23
N ALA A 155 -4.09 -8.13 -8.78
CA ALA A 155 -3.01 -7.54 -8.00
C ALA A 155 -3.49 -6.33 -7.18
N GLU A 156 -4.34 -5.48 -7.74
CA GLU A 156 -4.93 -4.34 -7.03
C GLU A 156 -5.79 -4.79 -5.84
N ARG A 157 -6.64 -5.80 -6.02
CA ARG A 157 -7.38 -6.39 -4.90
C ARG A 157 -6.46 -6.95 -3.81
N TRP A 158 -5.33 -7.54 -4.21
CA TRP A 158 -4.34 -7.99 -3.26
C TRP A 158 -3.69 -6.83 -2.51
N LEU A 159 -3.35 -5.73 -3.19
CA LEU A 159 -2.79 -4.54 -2.54
C LEU A 159 -3.77 -3.97 -1.51
N THR A 160 -5.05 -3.83 -1.85
CA THR A 160 -6.09 -3.36 -0.93
C THR A 160 -6.16 -4.23 0.33
N ALA A 161 -6.28 -5.54 0.17
CA ALA A 161 -6.37 -6.45 1.30
C ALA A 161 -5.06 -6.52 2.12
N TYR A 162 -3.89 -6.37 1.45
CA TYR A 162 -2.63 -6.34 2.15
C TYR A 162 -2.42 -5.03 2.92
N SER A 163 -2.85 -3.89 2.39
CA SER A 163 -2.84 -2.61 3.10
C SER A 163 -3.74 -2.66 4.35
N TYR A 164 -4.91 -3.29 4.24
CA TYR A 164 -5.78 -3.54 5.40
C TYR A 164 -5.07 -4.39 6.47
N TYR A 165 -4.49 -5.54 6.06
CA TYR A 165 -3.71 -6.38 6.96
C TYR A 165 -2.56 -5.62 7.62
N TYR A 166 -1.85 -4.79 6.84
CA TYR A 166 -0.74 -3.99 7.32
C TYR A 166 -1.18 -3.01 8.41
N ASN A 167 -2.28 -2.31 8.19
CA ASN A 167 -2.77 -1.28 9.10
C ASN A 167 -3.45 -1.83 10.36
N HIS A 168 -4.17 -2.95 10.24
CA HIS A 168 -5.03 -3.45 11.33
C HIS A 168 -4.46 -4.66 12.09
N LEU A 169 -3.58 -5.43 11.47
CA LEU A 169 -3.20 -6.74 12.02
C LEU A 169 -1.68 -6.96 12.13
N ARG A 170 -0.90 -6.29 11.29
CA ARG A 170 0.54 -6.49 11.30
C ARG A 170 1.20 -5.71 12.42
N SER A 171 1.89 -6.43 13.32
CA SER A 171 2.72 -5.82 14.37
C SER A 171 3.92 -5.09 13.79
N HIS A 172 4.21 -3.92 14.33
CA HIS A 172 5.36 -3.08 13.99
C HIS A 172 6.23 -2.84 15.20
N GLN A 173 7.51 -3.21 15.10
CA GLN A 173 8.47 -3.03 16.20
C GLN A 173 8.61 -1.55 16.62
N ALA A 174 8.52 -0.62 15.69
CA ALA A 174 8.60 0.82 15.96
C ALA A 174 7.33 1.40 16.62
N LEU A 175 6.27 0.59 16.78
CA LEU A 175 5.01 0.95 17.41
C LEU A 175 4.70 -0.02 18.57
N ASP A 176 5.71 -0.36 19.35
CA ASP A 176 5.61 -1.28 20.48
C ASP A 176 4.92 -2.62 20.15
N ASN A 177 5.16 -3.12 18.94
CA ASN A 177 4.55 -4.30 18.36
C ASN A 177 3.02 -4.19 18.14
N GLN A 178 2.47 -2.99 18.11
CA GLN A 178 1.08 -2.76 17.73
C GLN A 178 0.94 -2.60 16.20
N PRO A 179 -0.22 -2.92 15.62
CA PRO A 179 -0.58 -2.48 14.28
C PRO A 179 -0.70 -0.96 14.20
N PRO A 180 -0.43 -0.33 13.04
CA PRO A 180 -0.46 1.12 12.89
C PRO A 180 -1.72 1.79 13.41
N LEU A 181 -2.90 1.34 13.02
CA LEU A 181 -4.15 1.95 13.47
C LEU A 181 -4.44 1.71 14.95
N THR A 182 -4.08 0.56 15.50
CA THR A 182 -4.23 0.32 16.94
C THR A 182 -3.32 1.25 17.75
N ALA A 183 -2.12 1.55 17.25
CA ALA A 183 -1.20 2.48 17.92
C ALA A 183 -1.73 3.92 17.91
N VAL A 184 -2.41 4.34 16.84
CA VAL A 184 -3.06 5.66 16.74
C VAL A 184 -4.23 5.77 17.72
N ASP A 185 -5.08 4.75 17.81
CA ASP A 185 -6.23 4.75 18.71
C ASP A 185 -5.85 4.77 20.21
N LEU A 186 -4.60 4.44 20.53
CA LEU A 186 -4.06 4.41 21.90
C LEU A 186 -3.28 5.70 22.27
N SER A 187 -3.01 6.58 21.33
CA SER A 187 -2.26 7.82 21.52
C SER A 187 -3.21 9.01 21.78
#